data_56f3ef975690b233b51b16366b6f326a
#
_entry.id   56f3ef975690b233b51b16366b6f326a
#
_cell.length_a   1.000
_cell.length_b   1.000
_cell.length_c   1.000
_cell.angle_alpha   90.00
_cell.angle_beta   90.00
_cell.angle_gamma   90.00
#
_symmetry.space_group_name_H-M   'P 1'
#
loop_
_entity.id
_entity.type
_entity.pdbx_description
1 polymer ?
#
loop_
_entity_poly.entity_id
_entity_poly.type
_entity_poly.pdbx_seq_one_letter_code
_entity_poly.pdbx_strand_id
1 'polypeptide(L)'
;PVFEDPDCLLNFNYGSQLSTEEVTEMMRNGSHSFKLKTPEGQLSDTVWLDVDIMGKLSAEDRPLALQQVMVEGTKNAVAGTHYIAFDDPVLAEFYVVPAHSATAHIPVILKRDPSLAEGNVVLRITFRENANFKTGYPEFSTYTLTVSDRLSKPNAWDLASLDYYFGEYGEKKHELMMKWTEKSWDDEYINSLFADIYGFGTLSPKDPNYIKWLAGW
;
A
#
# COMPACT_ATOMS: atom_id res chain seq x y z
N PRO A 1 0.42 -23.24 -24.23
CA PRO A 1 1.75 -22.85 -24.62
C PRO A 1 2.57 -22.78 -23.34
N VAL A 2 3.61 -23.61 -23.25
CA VAL A 2 4.60 -23.53 -22.17
C VAL A 2 5.41 -22.28 -22.48
N PHE A 3 5.41 -21.31 -21.58
CA PHE A 3 6.30 -20.15 -21.66
C PHE A 3 7.73 -20.69 -21.46
N GLU A 4 8.47 -20.82 -22.53
CA GLU A 4 9.87 -21.26 -22.54
C GLU A 4 10.83 -20.06 -22.49
N ASP A 5 10.41 -18.94 -21.91
CA ASP A 5 11.34 -17.85 -21.67
C ASP A 5 12.31 -18.31 -20.57
N PRO A 6 13.62 -18.34 -20.83
CA PRO A 6 14.61 -18.71 -19.83
C PRO A 6 14.68 -17.67 -18.68
N ASP A 7 14.16 -16.47 -18.91
CA ASP A 7 14.17 -15.39 -17.92
C ASP A 7 12.96 -15.47 -17.01
N CYS A 8 13.19 -15.50 -15.71
CA CYS A 8 12.13 -15.36 -14.72
C CYS A 8 11.90 -13.87 -14.44
N LEU A 9 10.65 -13.43 -14.58
CA LEU A 9 10.27 -12.03 -14.43
C LEU A 9 9.55 -11.80 -13.10
N LEU A 10 9.83 -10.68 -12.44
CA LEU A 10 9.13 -10.23 -11.23
C LEU A 10 8.14 -9.12 -11.56
N ASN A 11 6.91 -9.27 -11.07
CA ASN A 11 5.84 -8.29 -11.17
C ASN A 11 5.25 -8.05 -9.79
N PHE A 12 4.91 -6.80 -9.45
CA PHE A 12 4.07 -6.54 -8.29
C PHE A 12 2.64 -6.99 -8.59
N ASN A 13 2.02 -7.65 -7.61
CA ASN A 13 0.62 -8.03 -7.69
C ASN A 13 -0.24 -6.94 -7.03
N TYR A 14 -1.05 -6.25 -7.83
CA TYR A 14 -1.95 -5.18 -7.36
C TYR A 14 -3.37 -5.66 -7.06
N GLY A 15 -3.59 -6.96 -7.02
CA GLY A 15 -4.88 -7.63 -6.91
C GLY A 15 -5.09 -8.61 -8.06
N SER A 16 -5.99 -9.58 -7.87
CA SER A 16 -6.09 -10.78 -8.69
C SER A 16 -6.29 -10.53 -10.19
N GLN A 17 -5.46 -11.16 -11.01
CA GLN A 17 -5.65 -11.47 -12.45
C GLN A 17 -6.03 -10.28 -13.36
N LEU A 18 -5.42 -9.13 -13.12
CA LEU A 18 -5.58 -7.98 -14.00
C LEU A 18 -4.75 -8.15 -15.28
N SER A 19 -5.32 -7.81 -16.42
CA SER A 19 -4.53 -7.59 -17.64
C SER A 19 -3.74 -6.28 -17.53
N THR A 20 -2.72 -6.11 -18.35
CA THR A 20 -1.92 -4.87 -18.39
C THR A 20 -2.77 -3.62 -18.65
N GLU A 21 -3.87 -3.78 -19.38
CA GLU A 21 -4.80 -2.70 -19.72
C GLU A 21 -5.71 -2.28 -18.55
N GLU A 22 -5.87 -3.16 -17.55
CA GLU A 22 -6.70 -2.91 -16.37
C GLU A 22 -5.92 -2.28 -15.21
N VAL A 23 -4.58 -2.26 -15.27
CA VAL A 23 -3.75 -1.67 -14.23
C VAL A 23 -3.78 -0.15 -14.30
N THR A 24 -4.42 0.46 -13.32
CA THR A 24 -4.45 1.91 -13.17
C THR A 24 -3.29 2.42 -12.34
N GLU A 25 -2.98 3.71 -12.46
CA GLU A 25 -1.96 4.35 -11.60
C GLU A 25 -2.34 4.24 -10.11
N MET A 26 -3.63 4.29 -9.79
CA MET A 26 -4.12 4.17 -8.42
C MET A 26 -3.75 2.83 -7.79
N MET A 27 -3.77 1.72 -8.55
CA MET A 27 -3.42 0.39 -8.07
C MET A 27 -1.94 0.25 -7.73
N ARG A 28 -1.09 1.03 -8.41
CA ARG A 28 0.37 1.06 -8.20
C ARG A 28 0.79 1.95 -7.04
N ASN A 29 -0.16 2.60 -6.41
CA ASN A 29 0.08 3.56 -5.33
C ASN A 29 -0.60 3.09 -4.05
N GLY A 30 0.15 3.13 -2.97
CA GLY A 30 -0.36 2.93 -1.62
C GLY A 30 -0.05 4.12 -0.73
N SER A 31 -0.69 4.19 0.40
CA SER A 31 -0.41 5.18 1.43
C SER A 31 -0.28 4.52 2.80
N HIS A 32 0.63 5.03 3.60
CA HIS A 32 0.78 4.64 5.00
C HIS A 32 0.89 5.88 5.88
N SER A 33 -0.04 6.01 6.81
CA SER A 33 0.02 7.03 7.85
C SER A 33 0.25 6.37 9.19
N PHE A 34 1.38 6.66 9.83
CA PHE A 34 1.67 6.16 11.17
C PHE A 34 0.61 6.62 12.17
N LYS A 35 0.10 7.84 12.02
CA LYS A 35 -0.95 8.36 12.90
C LYS A 35 -2.27 7.59 12.80
N LEU A 36 -2.54 7.03 11.63
CA LEU A 36 -3.78 6.31 11.35
C LEU A 36 -3.69 4.82 11.66
N LYS A 37 -2.56 4.18 11.31
CA LYS A 37 -2.44 2.72 11.27
C LYS A 37 -1.58 2.14 12.37
N THR A 38 -0.79 2.98 13.07
CA THR A 38 0.24 2.51 14.00
C THR A 38 -0.03 3.05 15.40
N PRO A 39 -0.01 2.20 16.44
CA PRO A 39 -0.17 2.64 17.82
C PRO A 39 0.80 3.76 18.22
N GLU A 40 0.37 4.64 19.13
CA GLU A 40 1.25 5.65 19.68
C GLU A 40 2.47 5.02 20.36
N GLY A 41 3.67 5.55 20.07
CA GLY A 41 4.94 5.02 20.59
C GLY A 41 5.57 3.91 19.77
N GLN A 42 4.89 3.31 18.82
CA GLN A 42 5.48 2.37 17.88
C GLN A 42 6.26 3.13 16.80
N LEU A 43 7.55 2.81 16.63
CA LEU A 43 8.47 3.55 15.77
C LEU A 43 8.69 2.92 14.39
N SER A 44 8.06 1.79 14.11
CA SER A 44 8.13 1.12 12.81
C SER A 44 6.84 0.38 12.51
N ASP A 45 6.58 0.21 11.23
CA ASP A 45 5.46 -0.61 10.75
C ASP A 45 5.85 -1.29 9.44
N THR A 46 5.13 -2.35 9.08
CA THR A 46 5.45 -3.16 7.90
C THR A 46 4.31 -3.10 6.89
N VAL A 47 4.65 -2.72 5.67
CA VAL A 47 3.78 -2.85 4.52
C VAL A 47 4.21 -4.10 3.75
N TRP A 48 3.28 -5.01 3.54
CA TRP A 48 3.53 -6.23 2.79
C TRP A 48 3.15 -6.05 1.33
N LEU A 49 4.02 -6.48 0.45
CA LEU A 49 3.81 -6.44 -0.99
C LEU A 49 3.81 -7.86 -1.56
N ASP A 50 2.82 -8.15 -2.38
CA ASP A 50 2.73 -9.40 -3.12
C ASP A 50 3.48 -9.27 -4.45
N VAL A 51 4.24 -10.30 -4.79
CA VAL A 51 5.03 -10.38 -6.01
C VAL A 51 4.69 -11.67 -6.75
N ASP A 52 4.41 -11.55 -8.03
CA ASP A 52 4.19 -12.67 -8.94
C ASP A 52 5.45 -12.93 -9.77
N ILE A 53 5.74 -14.20 -9.95
CA ILE A 53 6.86 -14.68 -10.74
C ILE A 53 6.33 -15.27 -12.04
N MET A 54 6.74 -14.70 -13.16
CA MET A 54 6.51 -15.28 -14.49
C MET A 54 7.76 -16.02 -14.94
N GLY A 55 7.57 -17.24 -15.38
CA GLY A 55 8.66 -18.09 -15.85
C GLY A 55 8.67 -19.45 -15.15
N LYS A 56 9.80 -20.14 -15.20
CA LYS A 56 9.95 -21.50 -14.68
C LYS A 56 10.07 -21.52 -13.16
N LEU A 57 9.31 -22.40 -12.50
CA LEU A 57 9.47 -22.65 -11.07
C LEU A 57 10.84 -23.29 -10.79
N SER A 58 11.43 -22.93 -9.66
CA SER A 58 12.69 -23.51 -9.17
C SER A 58 12.42 -24.52 -8.07
N ALA A 59 13.28 -25.54 -7.98
CA ALA A 59 13.29 -26.45 -6.85
C ALA A 59 14.03 -25.88 -5.62
N GLU A 60 14.66 -24.71 -5.76
CA GLU A 60 15.41 -24.03 -4.71
C GLU A 60 14.85 -22.63 -4.49
N ASP A 61 15.03 -22.13 -3.29
CA ASP A 61 14.76 -20.76 -2.92
C ASP A 61 15.63 -19.81 -3.75
N ARG A 62 15.05 -18.72 -4.24
CA ARG A 62 15.76 -17.74 -5.08
C ARG A 62 15.68 -16.35 -4.48
N PRO A 63 16.80 -15.71 -4.13
CA PRO A 63 16.78 -14.34 -3.65
C PRO A 63 16.32 -13.36 -4.74
N LEU A 64 15.43 -12.46 -4.37
CA LEU A 64 15.05 -11.28 -5.15
C LEU A 64 15.67 -10.02 -4.54
N ALA A 65 15.67 -8.93 -5.29
CA ALA A 65 16.19 -7.66 -4.80
C ALA A 65 15.30 -6.50 -5.23
N LEU A 66 15.15 -5.54 -4.32
CA LEU A 66 14.44 -4.28 -4.56
C LEU A 66 15.41 -3.12 -4.64
N GLN A 67 14.94 -2.04 -5.25
CA GLN A 67 15.63 -0.75 -5.22
C GLN A 67 14.61 0.39 -5.21
N GLN A 68 15.04 1.52 -4.65
CA GLN A 68 14.28 2.76 -4.72
C GLN A 68 14.49 3.45 -6.06
N VAL A 69 13.41 4.03 -6.60
CA VAL A 69 13.45 4.95 -7.73
C VAL A 69 13.09 6.34 -7.22
N MET A 70 13.92 7.32 -7.54
CA MET A 70 13.66 8.72 -7.17
C MET A 70 12.54 9.30 -8.04
N VAL A 71 11.61 10.00 -7.41
CA VAL A 71 10.49 10.66 -8.09
C VAL A 71 10.76 12.16 -8.08
N GLU A 72 10.93 12.73 -9.28
CA GLU A 72 11.19 14.16 -9.44
C GLU A 72 10.02 15.01 -8.90
N GLY A 73 10.35 16.15 -8.33
CA GLY A 73 9.35 17.07 -7.78
C GLY A 73 8.70 16.64 -6.46
N THR A 74 9.17 15.54 -5.85
CA THR A 74 8.67 15.05 -4.57
C THR A 74 9.76 14.98 -3.50
N LYS A 75 9.35 14.97 -2.22
CA LYS A 75 10.26 14.62 -1.11
C LYS A 75 10.38 13.10 -1.06
N ASN A 76 11.47 12.57 -1.60
CA ASN A 76 11.70 11.14 -1.60
C ASN A 76 12.04 10.61 -0.20
N ALA A 77 11.60 9.38 0.09
CA ALA A 77 11.99 8.68 1.31
C ALA A 77 13.52 8.44 1.33
N VAL A 78 14.09 8.40 2.52
CA VAL A 78 15.52 8.19 2.74
C VAL A 78 15.72 6.85 3.47
N ALA A 79 16.51 5.96 2.89
CA ALA A 79 16.88 4.69 3.50
C ALA A 79 17.57 4.90 4.85
N GLY A 80 17.25 4.06 5.82
CA GLY A 80 17.73 4.19 7.20
C GLY A 80 16.95 5.21 8.04
N THR A 81 16.32 6.22 7.41
CA THR A 81 15.51 7.25 8.10
C THR A 81 14.01 6.92 8.03
N HIS A 82 13.46 6.72 6.84
CA HIS A 82 12.03 6.52 6.63
C HIS A 82 11.67 5.05 6.38
N TYR A 83 12.62 4.22 6.03
CA TYR A 83 12.45 2.77 5.84
C TYR A 83 13.78 2.05 6.06
N ILE A 84 13.74 0.74 6.32
CA ILE A 84 14.93 -0.10 6.35
C ILE A 84 15.41 -0.30 4.90
N ALA A 85 16.71 -0.02 4.65
CA ALA A 85 17.29 -0.15 3.32
C ALA A 85 17.03 -1.56 2.74
N PHE A 86 16.72 -1.65 1.46
CA PHE A 86 16.35 -2.93 0.83
C PHE A 86 17.49 -3.95 0.77
N ASP A 87 18.72 -3.52 0.95
CA ASP A 87 19.93 -4.34 1.03
C ASP A 87 20.39 -4.60 2.48
N ASP A 88 19.59 -4.19 3.47
CA ASP A 88 19.88 -4.49 4.88
C ASP A 88 19.84 -6.01 5.12
N PRO A 89 20.85 -6.61 5.76
CA PRO A 89 20.89 -8.03 6.02
C PRO A 89 19.67 -8.58 6.77
N VAL A 90 19.00 -7.77 7.57
CA VAL A 90 17.78 -8.18 8.30
C VAL A 90 16.63 -8.55 7.37
N LEU A 91 16.63 -8.05 6.12
CA LEU A 91 15.61 -8.33 5.11
C LEU A 91 15.95 -9.52 4.21
N ALA A 92 17.19 -10.03 4.26
CA ALA A 92 17.66 -11.04 3.32
C ALA A 92 16.84 -12.33 3.34
N GLU A 93 16.37 -12.75 4.52
CA GLU A 93 15.54 -13.95 4.67
C GLU A 93 14.10 -13.79 4.12
N PHE A 94 13.63 -12.54 4.01
CA PHE A 94 12.28 -12.24 3.51
C PHE A 94 12.27 -11.97 1.99
N TYR A 95 13.40 -11.55 1.43
CA TYR A 95 13.51 -11.23 0.01
C TYR A 95 13.88 -12.46 -0.81
N VAL A 96 13.02 -13.47 -0.69
CA VAL A 96 13.20 -14.78 -1.30
C VAL A 96 11.88 -15.23 -1.96
N VAL A 97 12.00 -15.75 -3.17
CA VAL A 97 10.93 -16.54 -3.79
C VAL A 97 11.11 -17.97 -3.35
N PRO A 98 10.17 -18.56 -2.59
CA PRO A 98 10.32 -19.92 -2.09
C PRO A 98 10.39 -20.95 -3.22
N ALA A 99 11.03 -22.08 -2.94
CA ALA A 99 11.05 -23.23 -3.84
C ALA A 99 9.62 -23.62 -4.23
N HIS A 100 9.44 -23.97 -5.51
CA HIS A 100 8.17 -24.36 -6.10
C HIS A 100 7.05 -23.32 -6.03
N SER A 101 7.36 -22.06 -5.69
CA SER A 101 6.39 -20.96 -5.65
C SER A 101 6.48 -20.07 -6.89
N ALA A 102 5.32 -19.62 -7.35
CA ALA A 102 5.16 -18.57 -8.35
C ALA A 102 4.86 -17.20 -7.70
N THR A 103 4.88 -17.12 -6.37
CA THR A 103 4.58 -15.90 -5.62
C THR A 103 5.55 -15.71 -4.46
N ALA A 104 5.75 -14.46 -4.07
CA ALA A 104 6.44 -14.10 -2.84
C ALA A 104 5.67 -12.99 -2.12
N HIS A 105 5.78 -12.96 -0.79
CA HIS A 105 5.18 -11.95 0.07
C HIS A 105 6.31 -11.26 0.81
N ILE A 106 6.57 -10.00 0.47
CA ILE A 106 7.79 -9.30 0.88
C ILE A 106 7.50 -8.08 1.72
N PRO A 107 8.25 -7.82 2.83
CA PRO A 107 8.04 -6.69 3.70
C PRO A 107 8.75 -5.43 3.21
N VAL A 108 8.10 -4.29 3.36
CA VAL A 108 8.72 -2.97 3.38
C VAL A 108 8.57 -2.42 4.79
N ILE A 109 9.66 -2.38 5.54
CA ILE A 109 9.65 -1.93 6.93
C ILE A 109 9.84 -0.41 6.95
N LEU A 110 8.78 0.29 7.27
CA LEU A 110 8.75 1.73 7.41
C LEU A 110 9.21 2.15 8.81
N LYS A 111 9.86 3.30 8.91
CA LYS A 111 10.33 3.90 10.15
C LYS A 111 9.61 5.23 10.39
N ARG A 112 9.11 5.38 11.62
CA ARG A 112 8.42 6.60 12.04
C ARG A 112 9.45 7.66 12.42
N ASP A 113 9.79 8.52 11.46
CA ASP A 113 10.71 9.63 11.65
C ASP A 113 9.92 10.92 11.94
N PRO A 114 10.40 11.81 12.84
CA PRO A 114 9.71 13.08 13.16
C PRO A 114 9.40 13.96 11.95
N SER A 115 10.21 13.89 10.89
CA SER A 115 9.96 14.64 9.66
C SER A 115 8.66 14.28 8.93
N LEU A 116 8.10 13.10 9.21
CA LEU A 116 6.81 12.66 8.67
C LEU A 116 5.61 13.39 9.28
N ALA A 117 5.78 14.02 10.45
CA ALA A 117 4.78 14.91 11.02
C ALA A 117 4.72 16.27 10.31
N GLU A 118 5.81 16.67 9.64
CA GLU A 118 5.86 17.92 8.88
C GLU A 118 5.34 17.79 7.45
N GLY A 119 5.38 16.58 6.89
CA GLY A 119 4.93 16.30 5.55
C GLY A 119 5.11 14.84 5.15
N ASN A 120 4.60 14.49 3.99
CA ASN A 120 4.75 13.14 3.44
C ASN A 120 6.08 12.98 2.69
N VAL A 121 6.53 11.74 2.60
CA VAL A 121 7.62 11.33 1.71
C VAL A 121 7.11 10.26 0.75
N VAL A 122 7.76 10.15 -0.41
CA VAL A 122 7.41 9.18 -1.45
C VAL A 122 8.51 8.12 -1.54
N LEU A 123 8.13 6.87 -1.44
CA LEU A 123 8.97 5.71 -1.65
C LEU A 123 8.47 4.95 -2.90
N ARG A 124 9.10 5.17 -4.05
CA ARG A 124 8.86 4.36 -5.24
C ARG A 124 9.83 3.21 -5.28
N ILE A 125 9.31 2.00 -5.43
CA ILE A 125 10.01 0.74 -5.35
C ILE A 125 9.95 0.06 -6.71
N THR A 126 11.06 -0.53 -7.13
CA THR A 126 11.13 -1.43 -8.29
C THR A 126 12.04 -2.61 -7.97
N PHE A 127 12.04 -3.60 -8.85
CA PHE A 127 12.94 -4.74 -8.74
C PHE A 127 14.36 -4.35 -9.24
N ARG A 128 15.36 -4.82 -8.53
CA ARG A 128 16.74 -4.80 -9.01
C ARG A 128 17.04 -6.17 -9.60
N GLU A 129 17.40 -6.20 -10.87
CA GLU A 129 17.74 -7.43 -11.57
C GLU A 129 18.95 -8.12 -10.95
N ASN A 130 18.92 -9.44 -10.97
CA ASN A 130 19.98 -10.31 -10.46
C ASN A 130 20.12 -11.58 -11.32
N ALA A 131 20.92 -12.55 -10.89
CA ALA A 131 21.12 -13.80 -11.62
C ALA A 131 19.84 -14.66 -11.75
N ASN A 132 18.85 -14.45 -10.87
CA ASN A 132 17.62 -15.26 -10.82
C ASN A 132 16.45 -14.58 -11.52
N PHE A 133 16.43 -13.24 -11.55
CA PHE A 133 15.25 -12.50 -11.95
C PHE A 133 15.58 -11.24 -12.73
N LYS A 134 14.73 -10.95 -13.70
CA LYS A 134 14.61 -9.66 -14.37
C LYS A 134 13.33 -8.95 -13.97
N THR A 135 13.28 -7.64 -14.19
CA THR A 135 12.05 -6.86 -14.03
C THR A 135 11.03 -7.29 -15.07
N GLY A 136 9.79 -7.46 -14.65
CA GLY A 136 8.69 -7.88 -15.52
C GLY A 136 8.10 -6.74 -16.36
N TYR A 137 6.81 -6.81 -16.58
CA TYR A 137 6.12 -5.82 -17.41
C TYR A 137 6.16 -4.44 -16.76
N PRO A 138 6.36 -3.36 -17.55
CA PRO A 138 6.42 -1.99 -17.01
C PRO A 138 5.24 -1.61 -16.13
N GLU A 139 4.03 -2.07 -16.48
CA GLU A 139 2.79 -1.82 -15.76
C GLU A 139 2.79 -2.43 -14.36
N PHE A 140 3.56 -3.49 -14.14
CA PHE A 140 3.67 -4.24 -12.88
C PHE A 140 5.03 -4.09 -12.20
N SER A 141 5.89 -3.20 -12.70
CA SER A 141 7.28 -3.14 -12.28
C SER A 141 7.55 -2.17 -11.13
N THR A 142 6.58 -1.33 -10.76
CA THR A 142 6.78 -0.30 -9.73
C THR A 142 5.63 -0.26 -8.74
N TYR A 143 5.95 -0.04 -7.46
CA TYR A 143 4.98 0.28 -6.42
C TYR A 143 5.40 1.55 -5.70
N THR A 144 4.46 2.46 -5.47
CA THR A 144 4.74 3.75 -4.84
C THR A 144 3.99 3.85 -3.52
N LEU A 145 4.72 4.07 -2.44
CA LEU A 145 4.17 4.35 -1.11
C LEU A 145 4.33 5.84 -0.78
N THR A 146 3.23 6.48 -0.39
CA THR A 146 3.26 7.77 0.26
C THR A 146 3.19 7.56 1.76
N VAL A 147 4.24 7.99 2.48
CA VAL A 147 4.39 7.76 3.92
C VAL A 147 4.31 9.07 4.67
N SER A 148 3.53 9.11 5.76
CA SER A 148 3.36 10.29 6.62
C SER A 148 3.11 9.87 8.09
N ASP A 149 3.22 10.82 9.01
CA ASP A 149 2.72 10.72 10.39
C ASP A 149 1.63 11.78 10.63
N ARG A 150 0.72 11.90 9.67
CA ARG A 150 -0.39 12.86 9.65
C ARG A 150 -1.65 12.17 9.17
N LEU A 151 -2.78 12.70 9.56
CA LEU A 151 -4.04 12.37 8.91
C LEU A 151 -4.16 13.16 7.60
N SER A 152 -4.48 12.47 6.54
CA SER A 152 -4.81 13.07 5.25
C SER A 152 -6.25 12.77 4.90
N LYS A 153 -6.83 13.62 4.04
CA LYS A 153 -8.17 13.37 3.51
C LYS A 153 -8.17 12.05 2.74
N PRO A 154 -8.99 11.07 3.13
CA PRO A 154 -9.17 9.85 2.35
C PRO A 154 -9.78 10.15 0.97
N ASN A 155 -9.39 9.44 -0.05
CA ASN A 155 -10.00 9.58 -1.38
C ASN A 155 -11.49 9.20 -1.35
N ALA A 156 -11.84 8.19 -0.57
CA ALA A 156 -13.22 7.76 -0.37
C ALA A 156 -14.10 8.85 0.26
N TRP A 157 -13.53 9.86 0.92
CA TRP A 157 -14.28 10.98 1.48
C TRP A 157 -15.07 11.72 0.41
N ASP A 158 -14.42 12.04 -0.71
CA ASP A 158 -15.07 12.71 -1.86
C ASP A 158 -15.98 11.75 -2.62
N LEU A 159 -15.53 10.53 -2.85
CA LEU A 159 -16.29 9.52 -3.60
C LEU A 159 -17.61 9.15 -2.91
N ALA A 160 -17.61 9.10 -1.58
CA ALA A 160 -18.79 8.81 -0.78
C ALA A 160 -19.60 10.07 -0.45
N SER A 161 -19.23 11.23 -0.96
CA SER A 161 -19.88 12.53 -0.66
C SER A 161 -19.99 12.83 0.83
N LEU A 162 -18.97 12.45 1.61
CA LEU A 162 -18.98 12.64 3.05
C LEU A 162 -19.04 14.10 3.46
N ASP A 163 -18.61 15.01 2.60
CA ASP A 163 -18.76 16.47 2.82
C ASP A 163 -20.23 16.88 3.01
N TYR A 164 -21.16 16.18 2.37
CA TYR A 164 -22.59 16.43 2.54
C TYR A 164 -23.07 16.08 3.96
N TYR A 165 -22.54 15.01 4.55
CA TYR A 165 -22.97 14.51 5.86
C TYR A 165 -22.16 15.11 7.01
N PHE A 166 -20.85 15.30 6.81
CA PHE A 166 -19.92 15.69 7.86
C PHE A 166 -19.31 17.07 7.65
N GLY A 167 -19.66 17.72 6.54
CA GLY A 167 -19.03 18.96 6.11
C GLY A 167 -17.58 18.76 5.63
N GLU A 168 -16.94 19.86 5.26
CA GLU A 168 -15.58 19.86 4.73
C GLU A 168 -14.60 19.07 5.62
N TYR A 169 -13.70 18.31 4.98
CA TYR A 169 -12.69 17.53 5.67
C TYR A 169 -11.77 18.43 6.54
N GLY A 170 -11.38 17.91 7.70
CA GLY A 170 -10.36 18.50 8.57
C GLY A 170 -9.70 17.46 9.46
N GLU A 171 -8.38 17.57 9.66
CA GLU A 171 -7.61 16.61 10.47
C GLU A 171 -8.20 16.45 11.89
N LYS A 172 -8.55 17.55 12.57
CA LYS A 172 -9.16 17.49 13.90
C LYS A 172 -10.51 16.80 13.91
N LYS A 173 -11.30 16.96 12.85
CA LYS A 173 -12.57 16.26 12.68
C LYS A 173 -12.32 14.78 12.53
N HIS A 174 -11.37 14.40 11.69
CA HIS A 174 -10.98 13.01 11.49
C HIS A 174 -10.49 12.37 12.81
N GLU A 175 -9.65 13.06 13.58
CA GLU A 175 -9.21 12.60 14.90
C GLU A 175 -10.40 12.36 15.86
N LEU A 176 -11.36 13.29 15.89
CA LEU A 176 -12.56 13.13 16.72
C LEU A 176 -13.42 11.96 16.26
N MET A 177 -13.60 11.79 14.96
CA MET A 177 -14.35 10.66 14.40
C MET A 177 -13.70 9.33 14.79
N MET A 178 -12.38 9.22 14.63
CA MET A 178 -11.62 8.05 15.06
C MET A 178 -11.79 7.78 16.55
N LYS A 179 -11.65 8.81 17.38
CA LYS A 179 -11.78 8.69 18.84
C LYS A 179 -13.17 8.22 19.29
N TRP A 180 -14.23 8.73 18.65
CA TRP A 180 -15.62 8.44 19.07
C TRP A 180 -16.12 7.11 18.51
N THR A 181 -15.66 6.74 17.33
CA THR A 181 -16.16 5.54 16.65
C THR A 181 -15.22 4.35 16.80
N GLU A 182 -13.97 4.57 17.27
CA GLU A 182 -12.90 3.58 17.31
C GLU A 182 -12.61 2.96 15.93
N LYS A 183 -12.82 3.75 14.86
CA LYS A 183 -12.61 3.37 13.47
C LYS A 183 -11.61 4.30 12.81
N SER A 184 -10.86 3.77 11.84
CA SER A 184 -9.80 4.51 11.14
C SER A 184 -10.30 5.67 10.27
N TRP A 185 -11.52 5.57 9.74
CA TRP A 185 -12.07 6.49 8.73
C TRP A 185 -11.14 6.70 7.53
N ASP A 186 -10.35 5.67 7.21
CA ASP A 186 -9.53 5.60 6.00
C ASP A 186 -10.36 5.13 4.79
N ASP A 187 -9.71 5.07 3.63
CA ASP A 187 -10.37 4.61 2.40
C ASP A 187 -10.98 3.21 2.54
N GLU A 188 -10.30 2.31 3.25
CA GLU A 188 -10.78 0.94 3.47
C GLU A 188 -12.06 0.93 4.31
N TYR A 189 -12.05 1.62 5.46
CA TYR A 189 -13.21 1.69 6.33
C TYR A 189 -14.38 2.40 5.65
N ILE A 190 -14.14 3.58 5.04
CA ILE A 190 -15.19 4.33 4.34
C ILE A 190 -15.79 3.47 3.21
N ASN A 191 -14.97 2.85 2.38
CA ASN A 191 -15.45 1.97 1.32
C ASN A 191 -16.24 0.77 1.88
N SER A 192 -15.87 0.24 3.05
CA SER A 192 -16.62 -0.84 3.68
C SER A 192 -18.02 -0.43 4.12
N LEU A 193 -18.21 0.86 4.50
CA LEU A 193 -19.53 1.40 4.84
C LEU A 193 -20.43 1.55 3.62
N PHE A 194 -19.81 1.85 2.47
CA PHE A 194 -20.48 2.17 1.22
C PHE A 194 -20.36 1.05 0.17
N ALA A 195 -19.68 -0.07 0.52
CA ALA A 195 -19.58 -1.22 -0.34
C ALA A 195 -20.96 -1.85 -0.51
N ASP A 196 -21.59 -1.44 -1.55
CA ASP A 196 -22.50 -2.23 -2.35
C ASP A 196 -23.96 -2.42 -1.95
N ILE A 197 -24.82 -1.68 -2.61
CA ILE A 197 -26.06 -2.29 -3.08
C ILE A 197 -26.10 -2.38 -4.62
N TYR A 198 -25.31 -1.60 -5.34
CA TYR A 198 -25.40 -1.54 -6.81
C TYR A 198 -24.08 -1.32 -7.55
N GLY A 199 -22.92 -1.54 -6.95
CA GLY A 199 -21.64 -1.29 -7.63
C GLY A 199 -21.35 0.18 -7.96
N PHE A 200 -22.16 1.10 -7.48
CA PHE A 200 -22.02 2.55 -7.66
C PHE A 200 -22.31 3.24 -6.32
N GLY A 201 -21.40 3.19 -5.37
CA GLY A 201 -21.31 4.14 -4.26
C GLY A 201 -22.60 4.72 -3.66
N THR A 202 -23.68 3.95 -3.57
CA THR A 202 -24.89 4.37 -2.87
C THR A 202 -24.84 3.86 -1.44
N LEU A 203 -24.95 4.79 -0.52
CA LEU A 203 -25.00 4.62 0.92
C LEU A 203 -25.87 3.42 1.35
N SER A 204 -25.25 2.29 1.64
CA SER A 204 -25.86 1.28 2.48
C SER A 204 -24.98 1.10 3.71
N PRO A 205 -25.40 1.64 4.84
CA PRO A 205 -24.63 1.49 6.07
C PRO A 205 -24.66 0.05 6.52
N LYS A 206 -23.55 -0.68 6.32
CA LYS A 206 -23.36 -2.01 6.92
C LYS A 206 -22.90 -1.93 8.38
N ASP A 207 -22.50 -0.74 8.86
CA ASP A 207 -22.15 -0.53 10.26
C ASP A 207 -23.39 -0.13 11.06
N PRO A 208 -23.84 -0.95 12.04
CA PRO A 208 -24.98 -0.60 12.90
C PRO A 208 -24.80 0.70 13.69
N ASN A 209 -23.54 1.16 13.86
CA ASN A 209 -23.25 2.41 14.54
C ASN A 209 -23.46 3.64 13.66
N TYR A 210 -23.45 3.48 12.34
CA TYR A 210 -23.72 4.55 11.39
C TYR A 210 -25.15 5.12 11.56
N ILE A 211 -26.13 4.26 11.70
CA ILE A 211 -27.54 4.68 11.91
C ILE A 211 -27.70 5.37 13.27
N LYS A 212 -27.03 4.88 14.31
CA LYS A 212 -27.03 5.53 15.63
C LYS A 212 -26.37 6.89 15.60
N TRP A 213 -25.32 7.02 14.79
CA TRP A 213 -24.59 8.26 14.65
C TRP A 213 -25.40 9.30 13.86
N LEU A 214 -26.07 8.93 12.75
CA LEU A 214 -26.97 9.80 12.01
C LEU A 214 -28.19 10.22 12.85
N ALA A 215 -28.68 9.36 13.75
CA ALA A 215 -29.80 9.67 14.62
C ALA A 215 -29.43 10.51 15.85
N GLY A 216 -28.15 10.69 16.12
CA GLY A 216 -27.60 11.51 17.21
C GLY A 216 -27.31 12.96 16.85
N TRP A 217 -27.58 13.33 15.62
CA TRP A 217 -27.54 14.70 15.09
C TRP A 217 -28.98 15.12 14.75
#